data_8b0efab5fc929a9471937fe9bf288e91
#
_entry.id   8b0efab5fc929a9471937fe9bf288e91
#
_cell.length_a   1.000
_cell.length_b   1.000
_cell.length_c   1.000
_cell.angle_alpha   90.00
_cell.angle_beta   90.00
_cell.angle_gamma   90.00
#
_symmetry.space_group_name_H-M   'P 1'
#
loop_
_entity.id
_entity.type
_entity.pdbx_description
1 polymer ?
#
loop_
_entity_poly.entity_id
_entity_poly.type
_entity_poly.pdbx_seq_one_letter_code
_entity_poly.pdbx_strand_id
1 'polypeptide(L)'
;MQGEMGMEKKMVRVAPPQLGRSLREAEDGLALLGNACREDMPVEQCHIRGLIAENQDFYKINLEGVIFENCTFLHCNFEKASFIDVRFKTCDLSNSRLDDCYFSRCEFLSVKGVGADFHESLLKEVRMEECGLSFANFSGTRWESAIWNACDMQESYLADCRFKKMEWKGLNLKRASFFHTPLKGMDLRGNEIEGIVLSEEKGELRGAVTDLYQAAELARLLGIVIK
;
A
#
# COMPACT_ATOMS: atom_id res chain seq x y z
N MET A 1 17.27 40.37 -1.63
CA MET A 1 17.54 39.32 -2.61
C MET A 1 18.41 38.27 -1.93
N GLN A 2 17.82 37.26 -1.39
CA GLN A 2 18.52 36.02 -0.97
C GLN A 2 17.73 34.87 -1.56
N GLY A 3 18.48 34.09 -2.35
CA GLY A 3 17.93 33.09 -3.26
C GLY A 3 17.10 31.99 -2.61
N GLU A 4 16.01 31.71 -3.23
CA GLU A 4 15.31 30.43 -3.11
C GLU A 4 16.27 29.34 -3.57
N MET A 5 16.97 28.73 -2.61
CA MET A 5 17.61 27.45 -2.86
C MET A 5 16.49 26.41 -2.93
N GLY A 6 15.96 26.19 -4.14
CA GLY A 6 15.08 25.09 -4.43
C GLY A 6 15.81 23.79 -4.07
N MET A 7 15.46 23.19 -2.94
CA MET A 7 15.83 21.81 -2.67
C MET A 7 15.19 20.95 -3.76
N GLU A 8 15.98 20.54 -4.74
CA GLU A 8 15.55 19.48 -5.66
C GLU A 8 15.09 18.28 -4.85
N LYS A 9 13.77 18.04 -4.86
CA LYS A 9 13.17 16.90 -4.21
C LYS A 9 13.70 15.64 -4.89
N LYS A 10 14.58 14.92 -4.22
CA LYS A 10 15.16 13.70 -4.76
C LYS A 10 14.01 12.69 -4.97
N MET A 11 13.71 12.38 -6.24
CA MET A 11 12.65 11.44 -6.59
C MET A 11 12.89 10.11 -5.88
N VAL A 12 11.83 9.58 -5.28
CA VAL A 12 11.86 8.24 -4.69
C VAL A 12 12.05 7.23 -5.82
N ARG A 13 13.00 6.34 -5.65
CA ARG A 13 13.21 5.22 -6.58
C ARG A 13 12.79 3.94 -5.89
N VAL A 14 12.00 3.17 -6.58
CA VAL A 14 11.51 1.85 -6.18
C VAL A 14 12.00 0.86 -7.22
N ALA A 15 12.70 -0.18 -6.78
CA ALA A 15 13.13 -1.24 -7.67
C ALA A 15 11.89 -2.06 -8.11
N PRO A 16 11.72 -2.32 -9.41
CA PRO A 16 10.66 -3.19 -9.88
C PRO A 16 10.92 -4.64 -9.47
N PRO A 17 9.88 -5.50 -9.48
CA PRO A 17 10.05 -6.93 -9.27
C PRO A 17 11.07 -7.54 -10.23
N GLN A 18 11.95 -8.38 -9.72
CA GLN A 18 12.95 -9.12 -10.49
C GLN A 18 12.32 -10.42 -11.00
N LEU A 19 11.64 -10.33 -12.11
CA LEU A 19 10.94 -11.45 -12.74
C LEU A 19 11.85 -12.17 -13.73
N GLY A 20 11.78 -13.48 -13.77
CA GLY A 20 12.51 -14.29 -14.75
C GLY A 20 12.11 -13.95 -16.19
N ARG A 21 13.00 -14.21 -17.15
CA ARG A 21 12.73 -13.98 -18.59
C ARG A 21 11.59 -14.83 -19.13
N SER A 22 11.33 -15.98 -18.51
CA SER A 22 10.25 -16.90 -18.85
C SER A 22 9.66 -17.43 -17.56
N LEU A 23 8.46 -16.97 -17.22
CA LEU A 23 7.71 -17.47 -16.07
C LEU A 23 6.92 -18.71 -16.49
N ARG A 24 6.83 -19.68 -15.58
CA ARG A 24 5.95 -20.84 -15.79
C ARG A 24 4.49 -20.41 -15.63
N GLU A 25 3.65 -20.69 -16.61
CA GLU A 25 2.21 -20.52 -16.47
C GLU A 25 1.67 -21.61 -15.53
N ALA A 26 0.86 -21.21 -14.54
CA ALA A 26 0.18 -22.16 -13.68
C ALA A 26 -1.08 -22.70 -14.37
N GLU A 27 -1.19 -24.02 -14.55
CA GLU A 27 -2.39 -24.65 -15.09
C GLU A 27 -3.55 -24.59 -14.08
N ASP A 28 -3.26 -24.83 -12.82
CA ASP A 28 -4.19 -24.69 -11.68
C ASP A 28 -3.51 -23.91 -10.56
N GLY A 29 -3.79 -22.60 -10.52
CA GLY A 29 -3.21 -21.70 -9.54
C GLY A 29 -3.66 -22.03 -8.11
N LEU A 30 -4.92 -22.46 -7.92
CA LEU A 30 -5.44 -22.76 -6.60
C LEU A 30 -4.79 -24.02 -6.01
N ALA A 31 -4.66 -25.07 -6.80
CA ALA A 31 -3.96 -26.28 -6.39
C ALA A 31 -2.49 -26.00 -6.10
N LEU A 32 -1.82 -25.16 -6.94
CA LEU A 32 -0.43 -24.76 -6.74
C LEU A 32 -0.23 -24.07 -5.38
N LEU A 33 -1.02 -23.02 -5.08
CA LEU A 33 -0.91 -22.28 -3.84
C LEU A 33 -1.26 -23.17 -2.62
N GLY A 34 -2.31 -23.96 -2.72
CA GLY A 34 -2.72 -24.88 -1.64
C GLY A 34 -1.69 -25.98 -1.37
N ASN A 35 -1.00 -26.50 -2.40
CA ASN A 35 0.10 -27.44 -2.22
C ASN A 35 1.30 -26.77 -1.54
N ALA A 36 1.67 -25.56 -2.00
CA ALA A 36 2.75 -24.79 -1.41
C ALA A 36 2.56 -24.58 0.09
N CYS A 37 1.35 -24.23 0.54
CA CYS A 37 1.05 -24.07 1.96
C CYS A 37 1.14 -25.39 2.74
N ARG A 38 0.66 -26.50 2.16
CA ARG A 38 0.68 -27.80 2.83
C ARG A 38 2.07 -28.40 2.97
N GLU A 39 2.92 -28.15 1.98
CA GLU A 39 4.26 -28.74 1.89
C GLU A 39 5.35 -27.77 2.40
N ASP A 40 4.96 -26.57 2.83
CA ASP A 40 5.87 -25.48 3.25
C ASP A 40 6.94 -25.19 2.17
N MET A 41 6.51 -25.18 0.90
CA MET A 41 7.38 -24.95 -0.24
C MET A 41 7.09 -23.59 -0.88
N PRO A 42 8.12 -22.86 -1.33
CA PRO A 42 7.88 -21.60 -2.02
C PRO A 42 7.26 -21.82 -3.41
N VAL A 43 6.47 -20.83 -3.85
CA VAL A 43 6.07 -20.71 -5.27
C VAL A 43 7.00 -19.71 -5.93
N GLU A 44 7.73 -20.18 -6.93
CA GLU A 44 8.76 -19.37 -7.57
C GLU A 44 8.52 -19.25 -9.09
N GLN A 45 8.87 -18.07 -9.63
CA GLN A 45 8.95 -17.76 -11.05
C GLN A 45 7.71 -18.24 -11.82
N CYS A 46 6.53 -17.84 -11.37
CA CYS A 46 5.25 -18.34 -11.87
C CYS A 46 4.33 -17.18 -12.29
N HIS A 47 3.55 -17.41 -13.34
CA HIS A 47 2.47 -16.53 -13.74
C HIS A 47 1.13 -17.23 -13.51
N ILE A 48 0.30 -16.64 -12.67
CA ILE A 48 -1.04 -17.16 -12.32
C ILE A 48 -2.07 -16.18 -12.85
N ARG A 49 -2.97 -16.67 -13.69
CA ARG A 49 -4.00 -15.84 -14.32
C ARG A 49 -5.40 -16.33 -14.01
N GLY A 50 -6.30 -15.37 -13.78
CA GLY A 50 -7.73 -15.64 -13.66
C GLY A 50 -8.11 -16.56 -12.51
N LEU A 51 -7.22 -16.73 -11.52
CA LEU A 51 -7.50 -17.52 -10.33
C LEU A 51 -8.64 -16.87 -9.55
N ILE A 52 -9.61 -17.67 -9.11
CA ILE A 52 -10.66 -17.28 -8.18
C ILE A 52 -10.47 -18.09 -6.90
N ALA A 53 -10.18 -17.40 -5.81
CA ALA A 53 -10.02 -17.96 -4.48
C ALA A 53 -10.90 -17.18 -3.50
N GLU A 54 -11.77 -17.86 -2.79
CA GLU A 54 -12.63 -17.29 -1.76
C GLU A 54 -12.44 -18.07 -0.45
N ASN A 55 -12.29 -17.35 0.66
CA ASN A 55 -12.14 -17.94 2.00
C ASN A 55 -11.01 -18.98 2.09
N GLN A 56 -9.95 -18.82 1.28
CA GLN A 56 -8.82 -19.75 1.30
C GLN A 56 -7.77 -19.34 2.33
N ASP A 57 -7.09 -20.33 2.88
CA ASP A 57 -6.01 -20.15 3.85
C ASP A 57 -4.64 -20.35 3.18
N PHE A 58 -3.92 -19.25 3.01
CA PHE A 58 -2.56 -19.19 2.49
C PHE A 58 -1.58 -18.67 3.57
N TYR A 59 -1.86 -18.99 4.83
CA TYR A 59 -1.05 -18.59 5.97
C TYR A 59 0.43 -18.95 5.77
N LYS A 60 1.32 -17.96 5.95
CA LYS A 60 2.78 -18.08 5.78
C LYS A 60 3.26 -18.51 4.39
N ILE A 61 2.47 -18.38 3.35
CA ILE A 61 2.93 -18.74 2.00
C ILE A 61 4.14 -17.90 1.59
N ASN A 62 5.11 -18.54 0.93
CA ASN A 62 6.27 -17.87 0.36
C ASN A 62 6.13 -17.76 -1.15
N LEU A 63 6.17 -16.54 -1.68
CA LEU A 63 6.01 -16.24 -3.09
C LEU A 63 7.21 -15.43 -3.58
N GLU A 64 7.93 -15.91 -4.60
CA GLU A 64 9.08 -15.23 -5.18
C GLU A 64 9.02 -15.20 -6.71
N GLY A 65 9.08 -13.99 -7.28
CA GLY A 65 9.02 -13.82 -8.73
C GLY A 65 7.67 -14.25 -9.33
N VAL A 66 6.56 -13.94 -8.66
CA VAL A 66 5.21 -14.36 -9.08
C VAL A 66 4.42 -13.19 -9.65
N ILE A 67 3.73 -13.43 -10.75
CA ILE A 67 2.72 -12.52 -11.28
C ILE A 67 1.32 -13.12 -11.03
N PHE A 68 0.48 -12.34 -10.38
CA PHE A 68 -0.97 -12.57 -10.35
C PHE A 68 -1.62 -11.60 -11.32
N GLU A 69 -2.32 -12.10 -12.33
CA GLU A 69 -3.02 -11.26 -13.31
C GLU A 69 -4.49 -11.65 -13.40
N ASN A 70 -5.38 -10.65 -13.21
CA ASN A 70 -6.84 -10.84 -13.20
C ASN A 70 -7.28 -11.92 -12.17
N CYS A 71 -6.63 -11.96 -11.01
CA CYS A 71 -6.95 -12.92 -9.94
C CYS A 71 -7.87 -12.29 -8.90
N THR A 72 -8.71 -13.13 -8.29
CA THR A 72 -9.62 -12.75 -7.22
C THR A 72 -9.27 -13.54 -5.96
N PHE A 73 -9.00 -12.83 -4.87
CA PHE A 73 -8.74 -13.35 -3.55
C PHE A 73 -9.68 -12.66 -2.57
N LEU A 74 -10.86 -13.20 -2.36
CA LEU A 74 -11.85 -12.62 -1.44
C LEU A 74 -11.81 -13.34 -0.09
N HIS A 75 -11.70 -12.55 0.98
CA HIS A 75 -11.65 -13.08 2.35
C HIS A 75 -10.58 -14.17 2.55
N CYS A 76 -9.49 -14.12 1.77
CA CYS A 76 -8.38 -15.05 1.89
C CYS A 76 -7.43 -14.65 3.02
N ASN A 77 -6.79 -15.64 3.62
CA ASN A 77 -5.81 -15.43 4.68
C ASN A 77 -4.38 -15.58 4.12
N PHE A 78 -3.64 -14.48 4.09
CA PHE A 78 -2.21 -14.43 3.78
C PHE A 78 -1.36 -14.01 4.99
N GLU A 79 -1.91 -14.07 6.22
CA GLU A 79 -1.17 -13.67 7.42
C GLU A 79 0.24 -14.29 7.43
N LYS A 80 1.23 -13.45 7.73
CA LYS A 80 2.67 -13.80 7.77
C LYS A 80 3.26 -14.32 6.47
N ALA A 81 2.60 -14.07 5.33
CA ALA A 81 3.15 -14.44 4.03
C ALA A 81 4.37 -13.56 3.65
N SER A 82 5.21 -14.11 2.79
CA SER A 82 6.33 -13.41 2.18
C SER A 82 6.10 -13.25 0.68
N PHE A 83 6.16 -11.99 0.23
CA PHE A 83 6.01 -11.59 -1.15
C PHE A 83 7.32 -10.92 -1.61
N ILE A 84 8.12 -11.62 -2.38
CA ILE A 84 9.38 -11.10 -2.93
C ILE A 84 9.27 -11.09 -4.45
N ASP A 85 9.52 -9.92 -5.06
CA ASP A 85 9.42 -9.79 -6.51
C ASP A 85 8.04 -10.18 -7.07
N VAL A 86 6.96 -9.76 -6.39
CA VAL A 86 5.59 -10.13 -6.75
C VAL A 86 4.87 -8.96 -7.40
N ARG A 87 4.13 -9.24 -8.47
CA ARG A 87 3.25 -8.28 -9.13
C ARG A 87 1.80 -8.75 -9.06
N PHE A 88 0.95 -7.90 -8.51
CA PHE A 88 -0.50 -8.01 -8.62
C PHE A 88 -0.98 -7.06 -9.70
N LYS A 89 -1.61 -7.56 -10.74
CA LYS A 89 -2.14 -6.77 -11.84
C LYS A 89 -3.63 -7.05 -12.03
N THR A 90 -4.45 -6.03 -11.88
CA THR A 90 -5.92 -6.14 -12.01
C THR A 90 -6.50 -7.24 -11.11
N CYS A 91 -6.03 -7.31 -9.87
CA CYS A 91 -6.49 -8.32 -8.90
C CYS A 91 -7.50 -7.73 -7.92
N ASP A 92 -8.35 -8.57 -7.34
CA ASP A 92 -9.21 -8.23 -6.21
C ASP A 92 -8.71 -8.94 -4.94
N LEU A 93 -8.29 -8.15 -3.95
CA LEU A 93 -7.81 -8.59 -2.62
C LEU A 93 -8.78 -8.14 -1.51
N SER A 94 -10.02 -7.78 -1.87
CA SER A 94 -10.96 -7.18 -0.92
C SER A 94 -11.23 -8.10 0.27
N ASN A 95 -11.22 -7.49 1.47
CA ASN A 95 -11.42 -8.15 2.77
C ASN A 95 -10.45 -9.31 3.05
N SER A 96 -9.32 -9.38 2.35
CA SER A 96 -8.29 -10.39 2.62
C SER A 96 -7.31 -9.90 3.68
N ARG A 97 -6.78 -10.84 4.45
CA ARG A 97 -5.79 -10.61 5.48
C ARG A 97 -4.39 -10.73 4.90
N LEU A 98 -3.63 -9.64 5.00
CA LEU A 98 -2.23 -9.55 4.62
C LEU A 98 -1.43 -8.95 5.79
N ASP A 99 -1.87 -9.22 7.02
CA ASP A 99 -1.25 -8.75 8.25
C ASP A 99 0.05 -9.50 8.57
N ASP A 100 0.98 -8.84 9.25
CA ASP A 100 2.32 -9.37 9.55
C ASP A 100 3.12 -9.83 8.31
N CYS A 101 2.74 -9.39 7.11
CA CYS A 101 3.39 -9.81 5.87
C CYS A 101 4.69 -9.06 5.60
N TYR A 102 5.56 -9.69 4.82
CA TYR A 102 6.73 -9.08 4.24
C TYR A 102 6.59 -8.89 2.73
N PHE A 103 6.71 -7.64 2.26
CA PHE A 103 6.71 -7.30 0.84
C PHE A 103 8.05 -6.69 0.47
N SER A 104 8.68 -7.22 -0.58
CA SER A 104 9.94 -6.67 -1.10
C SER A 104 9.92 -6.63 -2.63
N ARG A 105 10.12 -5.44 -3.20
CA ARG A 105 10.06 -5.20 -4.65
C ARG A 105 8.74 -5.69 -5.25
N CYS A 106 7.62 -5.20 -4.68
CA CYS A 106 6.29 -5.61 -5.13
C CYS A 106 5.58 -4.47 -5.86
N GLU A 107 4.74 -4.83 -6.81
CA GLU A 107 3.86 -3.91 -7.53
C GLU A 107 2.40 -4.32 -7.41
N PHE A 108 1.56 -3.34 -7.07
CA PHE A 108 0.11 -3.44 -7.08
C PHE A 108 -0.40 -2.48 -8.16
N LEU A 109 -0.87 -3.02 -9.28
CA LEU A 109 -1.30 -2.26 -10.46
C LEU A 109 -2.78 -2.50 -10.71
N SER A 110 -3.58 -1.44 -10.58
CA SER A 110 -5.05 -1.49 -10.71
C SER A 110 -5.68 -2.57 -9.82
N VAL A 111 -5.22 -2.65 -8.57
CA VAL A 111 -5.70 -3.64 -7.59
C VAL A 111 -6.87 -3.06 -6.81
N LYS A 112 -7.92 -3.86 -6.64
CA LYS A 112 -8.99 -3.61 -5.70
C LYS A 112 -8.68 -4.34 -4.39
N GLY A 113 -8.62 -3.59 -3.29
CA GLY A 113 -8.33 -4.11 -1.95
C GLY A 113 -9.17 -3.39 -0.90
N VAL A 114 -10.48 -3.24 -1.18
CA VAL A 114 -11.42 -2.61 -0.24
C VAL A 114 -11.48 -3.42 1.05
N GLY A 115 -11.17 -2.79 2.18
CA GLY A 115 -11.15 -3.46 3.48
C GLY A 115 -10.05 -4.51 3.64
N ALA A 116 -9.04 -4.54 2.76
CA ALA A 116 -7.89 -5.43 2.93
C ALA A 116 -7.06 -5.04 4.17
N ASP A 117 -6.56 -6.02 4.89
CA ASP A 117 -5.82 -5.81 6.14
C ASP A 117 -4.33 -6.07 5.95
N PHE A 118 -3.52 -4.99 6.00
CA PHE A 118 -2.06 -5.01 5.93
C PHE A 118 -1.39 -4.73 7.29
N HIS A 119 -2.15 -4.77 8.39
CA HIS A 119 -1.68 -4.41 9.73
C HIS A 119 -0.29 -5.02 10.05
N GLU A 120 0.59 -4.21 10.67
CA GLU A 120 1.95 -4.57 11.09
C GLU A 120 2.89 -5.10 9.99
N SER A 121 2.50 -5.03 8.73
CA SER A 121 3.34 -5.50 7.62
C SER A 121 4.54 -4.59 7.34
N LEU A 122 5.60 -5.19 6.79
CA LEU A 122 6.79 -4.49 6.31
C LEU A 122 6.79 -4.44 4.78
N LEU A 123 6.74 -3.22 4.23
CA LEU A 123 6.67 -2.99 2.79
C LEU A 123 7.91 -2.21 2.32
N LYS A 124 8.79 -2.91 1.59
CA LYS A 124 10.05 -2.39 1.10
C LYS A 124 10.08 -2.39 -0.41
N GLU A 125 10.39 -1.24 -1.00
CA GLU A 125 10.42 -1.06 -2.46
C GLU A 125 9.08 -1.47 -3.10
N VAL A 126 7.98 -0.86 -2.63
CA VAL A 126 6.62 -1.19 -3.10
C VAL A 126 6.05 -0.04 -3.91
N ARG A 127 5.43 -0.38 -5.04
CA ARG A 127 4.65 0.53 -5.86
C ARG A 127 3.17 0.13 -5.82
N MET A 128 2.32 1.11 -5.54
CA MET A 128 0.86 1.00 -5.69
C MET A 128 0.40 2.03 -6.70
N GLU A 129 -0.28 1.59 -7.74
CA GLU A 129 -0.73 2.44 -8.85
C GLU A 129 -2.18 2.12 -9.23
N GLU A 130 -3.03 3.16 -9.26
CA GLU A 130 -4.46 3.06 -9.58
C GLU A 130 -5.21 2.04 -8.73
N CYS A 131 -4.86 1.92 -7.45
CA CYS A 131 -5.48 0.94 -6.54
C CYS A 131 -6.68 1.53 -5.80
N GLY A 132 -7.74 0.72 -5.62
CA GLY A 132 -8.88 1.01 -4.76
C GLY A 132 -8.71 0.36 -3.39
N LEU A 133 -8.28 1.15 -2.40
CA LEU A 133 -7.90 0.70 -1.06
C LEU A 133 -8.76 1.37 0.04
N SER A 134 -9.98 1.76 -0.32
CA SER A 134 -10.92 2.35 0.65
C SER A 134 -11.14 1.38 1.81
N PHE A 135 -11.18 1.90 3.04
CA PHE A 135 -11.33 1.13 4.28
C PHE A 135 -10.20 0.11 4.55
N ALA A 136 -9.13 0.08 3.77
CA ALA A 136 -8.00 -0.82 4.03
C ALA A 136 -7.28 -0.42 5.31
N ASN A 137 -6.78 -1.43 6.03
CA ASN A 137 -6.05 -1.24 7.28
C ASN A 137 -4.54 -1.38 7.05
N PHE A 138 -3.82 -0.27 7.20
CA PHE A 138 -2.36 -0.22 7.16
C PHE A 138 -1.75 0.12 8.52
N SER A 139 -2.51 0.04 9.61
CA SER A 139 -2.03 0.43 10.94
C SER A 139 -0.77 -0.35 11.34
N GLY A 140 0.19 0.33 11.96
CA GLY A 140 1.45 -0.27 12.39
C GLY A 140 2.43 -0.63 11.27
N THR A 141 2.09 -0.39 10.01
CA THR A 141 2.95 -0.75 8.88
C THR A 141 4.25 0.06 8.83
N ARG A 142 5.27 -0.56 8.27
CA ARG A 142 6.57 0.08 8.01
C ARG A 142 6.85 0.10 6.52
N TRP A 143 7.05 1.30 6.00
CA TRP A 143 7.30 1.53 4.58
C TRP A 143 8.73 2.01 4.36
N GLU A 144 9.44 1.39 3.43
CA GLU A 144 10.77 1.80 3.04
C GLU A 144 10.88 1.87 1.51
N SER A 145 11.03 3.08 0.98
CA SER A 145 11.08 3.36 -0.46
C SER A 145 9.80 2.91 -1.18
N ALA A 146 8.71 3.67 -1.06
CA ALA A 146 7.45 3.33 -1.72
C ALA A 146 6.86 4.52 -2.49
N ILE A 147 6.10 4.19 -3.52
CA ILE A 147 5.38 5.14 -4.37
C ILE A 147 3.91 4.73 -4.39
N TRP A 148 3.04 5.67 -4.03
CA TRP A 148 1.60 5.55 -4.20
C TRP A 148 1.14 6.58 -5.22
N ASN A 149 0.52 6.12 -6.31
CA ASN A 149 0.08 6.96 -7.41
C ASN A 149 -1.37 6.66 -7.77
N ALA A 150 -2.21 7.70 -7.82
CA ALA A 150 -3.61 7.63 -8.23
C ALA A 150 -4.43 6.55 -7.48
N CYS A 151 -4.16 6.36 -6.17
CA CYS A 151 -4.89 5.39 -5.35
C CYS A 151 -6.05 6.04 -4.60
N ASP A 152 -7.16 5.31 -4.50
CA ASP A 152 -8.27 5.65 -3.61
C ASP A 152 -8.06 4.99 -2.24
N MET A 153 -7.75 5.80 -1.24
CA MET A 153 -7.50 5.39 0.14
C MET A 153 -8.49 6.03 1.10
N GLN A 154 -9.68 6.36 0.60
CA GLN A 154 -10.72 6.96 1.42
C GLN A 154 -11.04 6.07 2.62
N GLU A 155 -11.14 6.70 3.81
CA GLU A 155 -11.46 6.00 5.07
C GLU A 155 -10.51 4.87 5.44
N SER A 156 -9.29 4.83 4.85
CA SER A 156 -8.26 3.86 5.23
C SER A 156 -7.65 4.19 6.59
N TYR A 157 -7.08 3.18 7.24
CA TYR A 157 -6.42 3.30 8.54
C TYR A 157 -4.91 3.26 8.35
N LEU A 158 -4.25 4.37 8.68
CA LEU A 158 -2.81 4.58 8.59
C LEU A 158 -2.26 4.99 9.96
N ALA A 159 -2.81 4.43 11.03
CA ALA A 159 -2.38 4.72 12.41
C ALA A 159 -1.04 4.05 12.72
N ASP A 160 -0.20 4.71 13.54
CA ASP A 160 1.09 4.19 14.01
C ASP A 160 2.05 3.75 12.90
N CYS A 161 1.86 4.25 11.67
CA CYS A 161 2.71 3.93 10.52
C CYS A 161 4.08 4.61 10.61
N ARG A 162 5.07 3.98 9.96
CA ARG A 162 6.40 4.55 9.78
C ARG A 162 6.74 4.66 8.31
N PHE A 163 6.85 5.89 7.82
CA PHE A 163 7.17 6.18 6.43
C PHE A 163 8.63 6.59 6.28
N LYS A 164 9.36 5.91 5.38
CA LYS A 164 10.73 6.25 5.01
C LYS A 164 10.85 6.27 3.49
N LYS A 165 11.16 7.44 2.91
CA LYS A 165 11.25 7.64 1.46
C LYS A 165 9.93 7.28 0.74
N MET A 166 8.86 7.99 1.08
CA MET A 166 7.55 7.86 0.43
C MET A 166 7.33 8.97 -0.60
N GLU A 167 6.65 8.63 -1.67
CA GLU A 167 6.11 9.57 -2.64
C GLU A 167 4.62 9.29 -2.83
N TRP A 168 3.80 10.34 -2.64
CA TRP A 168 2.36 10.31 -2.80
C TRP A 168 1.95 11.24 -3.93
N LYS A 169 1.11 10.77 -4.84
CA LYS A 169 0.66 11.55 -5.97
C LYS A 169 -0.77 11.18 -6.37
N GLY A 170 -1.65 12.20 -6.37
CA GLY A 170 -3.04 12.03 -6.83
C GLY A 170 -3.86 11.04 -5.98
N LEU A 171 -3.63 11.00 -4.67
CA LEU A 171 -4.34 10.12 -3.76
C LEU A 171 -5.65 10.74 -3.29
N ASN A 172 -6.69 9.93 -3.16
CA ASN A 172 -7.86 10.26 -2.37
C ASN A 172 -7.65 9.73 -0.94
N LEU A 173 -7.35 10.64 -0.01
CA LEU A 173 -7.13 10.36 1.42
C LEU A 173 -8.28 10.90 2.28
N LYS A 174 -9.44 11.19 1.69
CA LYS A 174 -10.59 11.69 2.45
C LYS A 174 -10.91 10.79 3.62
N ARG A 175 -11.02 11.39 4.80
CA ARG A 175 -11.31 10.70 6.06
C ARG A 175 -10.35 9.57 6.42
N ALA A 176 -9.18 9.47 5.77
CA ALA A 176 -8.14 8.54 6.17
C ALA A 176 -7.60 8.89 7.56
N SER A 177 -7.32 7.89 8.38
CA SER A 177 -6.81 8.06 9.74
C SER A 177 -5.29 7.97 9.78
N PHE A 178 -4.62 9.07 10.18
CA PHE A 178 -3.17 9.13 10.42
C PHE A 178 -2.83 9.19 11.92
N PHE A 179 -3.69 8.66 12.76
CA PHE A 179 -3.50 8.70 14.21
C PHE A 179 -2.11 8.20 14.59
N HIS A 180 -1.33 9.03 15.30
CA HIS A 180 0.07 8.79 15.68
C HIS A 180 1.06 8.53 14.50
N THR A 181 0.72 8.86 13.28
CA THR A 181 1.59 8.68 12.12
C THR A 181 2.23 10.00 11.70
N PRO A 182 3.54 10.20 11.93
CA PRO A 182 4.21 11.44 11.57
C PRO A 182 4.26 11.66 10.07
N LEU A 183 3.75 12.81 9.60
CA LEU A 183 3.77 13.23 8.20
C LEU A 183 4.94 14.19 7.89
N LYS A 184 5.95 14.26 8.76
CA LYS A 184 7.10 15.14 8.59
C LYS A 184 7.82 14.90 7.26
N GLY A 185 7.92 15.94 6.44
CA GLY A 185 8.56 15.90 5.13
C GLY A 185 7.71 15.25 4.04
N MET A 186 6.51 14.78 4.35
CA MET A 186 5.55 14.30 3.35
C MET A 186 4.97 15.48 2.58
N ASP A 187 4.91 15.34 1.27
CA ASP A 187 4.29 16.30 0.37
C ASP A 187 2.85 15.88 0.11
N LEU A 188 1.91 16.58 0.73
CA LEU A 188 0.49 16.31 0.60
C LEU A 188 -0.15 17.01 -0.61
N ARG A 189 0.58 17.91 -1.27
CA ARG A 189 0.06 18.70 -2.40
C ARG A 189 -0.44 17.79 -3.53
N GLY A 190 -1.57 18.17 -4.12
CA GLY A 190 -2.20 17.38 -5.19
C GLY A 190 -2.85 16.08 -4.75
N ASN A 191 -3.02 15.87 -3.43
CA ASN A 191 -3.83 14.79 -2.88
C ASN A 191 -5.08 15.36 -2.21
N GLU A 192 -6.15 14.59 -2.12
CA GLU A 192 -7.39 14.97 -1.45
C GLU A 192 -7.30 14.55 0.03
N ILE A 193 -7.26 15.52 0.95
CA ILE A 193 -7.05 15.30 2.39
C ILE A 193 -8.24 15.74 3.25
N GLU A 194 -9.40 15.94 2.67
CA GLU A 194 -10.59 16.42 3.39
C GLU A 194 -10.95 15.45 4.53
N GLY A 195 -11.11 16.00 5.73
CA GLY A 195 -11.60 15.26 6.89
C GLY A 195 -10.63 14.18 7.40
N ILE A 196 -9.32 14.24 7.10
CA ILE A 196 -8.35 13.30 7.69
C ILE A 196 -8.45 13.29 9.21
N VAL A 197 -8.24 12.13 9.81
CA VAL A 197 -8.31 11.92 11.25
C VAL A 197 -6.90 11.90 11.84
N LEU A 198 -6.69 12.69 12.89
CA LEU A 198 -5.41 12.89 13.57
C LEU A 198 -5.62 12.70 15.07
N SER A 199 -4.53 12.57 15.82
CA SER A 199 -4.57 12.62 17.28
C SER A 199 -5.11 13.97 17.77
N GLU A 200 -5.50 14.04 19.02
CA GLU A 200 -5.99 15.27 19.63
C GLU A 200 -4.96 16.41 19.55
N GLU A 201 -3.69 16.07 19.72
CA GLU A 201 -2.56 17.02 19.68
C GLU A 201 -2.18 17.43 18.24
N LYS A 202 -2.63 16.71 17.22
CA LYS A 202 -2.33 16.94 15.79
C LYS A 202 -0.83 17.08 15.49
N GLY A 203 -0.02 16.40 16.28
CA GLY A 203 1.44 16.39 16.14
C GLY A 203 1.91 15.79 14.82
N GLU A 204 1.10 14.96 14.19
CA GLU A 204 1.34 14.27 12.91
C GLU A 204 1.64 15.26 11.78
N LEU A 205 1.01 16.44 11.78
CA LEU A 205 1.16 17.47 10.75
C LEU A 205 2.46 18.24 10.81
N ARG A 206 3.23 18.10 11.88
CA ARG A 206 4.45 18.90 12.06
C ARG A 206 5.47 18.64 10.95
N GLY A 207 5.68 19.64 10.08
CA GLY A 207 6.63 19.57 8.98
C GLY A 207 6.10 18.85 7.73
N ALA A 208 4.81 18.58 7.63
CA ALA A 208 4.14 18.21 6.39
C ALA A 208 4.14 19.40 5.41
N VAL A 209 4.18 19.11 4.10
CA VAL A 209 4.12 20.13 3.04
C VAL A 209 2.75 20.12 2.41
N THR A 210 2.09 21.29 2.37
CA THR A 210 0.73 21.46 1.85
C THR A 210 0.65 22.64 0.91
N ASP A 211 -0.40 22.72 0.10
CA ASP A 211 -0.79 23.95 -0.59
C ASP A 211 -1.74 24.80 0.28
N LEU A 212 -2.13 25.97 -0.25
CA LEU A 212 -2.97 26.92 0.47
C LEU A 212 -4.36 26.35 0.79
N TYR A 213 -4.97 25.61 -0.14
CA TYR A 213 -6.31 25.07 0.04
C TYR A 213 -6.30 23.97 1.10
N GLN A 214 -5.31 23.09 1.05
CA GLN A 214 -5.09 22.05 2.06
C GLN A 214 -4.79 22.66 3.43
N ALA A 215 -3.99 23.73 3.48
CA ALA A 215 -3.72 24.44 4.72
C ALA A 215 -5.03 24.99 5.34
N ALA A 216 -5.95 25.50 4.52
CA ALA A 216 -7.26 25.95 5.01
C ALA A 216 -8.10 24.78 5.56
N GLU A 217 -8.11 23.62 4.89
CA GLU A 217 -8.79 22.42 5.40
C GLU A 217 -8.21 21.97 6.75
N LEU A 218 -6.87 21.91 6.85
CA LEU A 218 -6.19 21.52 8.08
C LEU A 218 -6.43 22.54 9.23
N ALA A 219 -6.53 23.84 8.90
CA ALA A 219 -6.86 24.87 9.89
C ALA A 219 -8.26 24.66 10.50
N ARG A 220 -9.22 24.17 9.74
CA ARG A 220 -10.55 23.81 10.25
C ARG A 220 -10.50 22.68 11.29
N LEU A 221 -9.59 21.72 11.13
CA LEU A 221 -9.36 20.66 12.15
C LEU A 221 -8.84 21.22 13.47
N LEU A 222 -8.22 22.42 13.44
CA LEU A 222 -7.80 23.17 14.61
C LEU A 222 -8.91 24.07 15.19
N GLY A 223 -10.11 24.02 14.63
CA GLY A 223 -11.23 24.88 15.05
C GLY A 223 -11.14 26.32 14.52
N ILE A 224 -10.28 26.61 13.55
CA ILE A 224 -10.13 27.93 12.96
C ILE A 224 -11.27 28.16 11.97
N VAL A 225 -11.97 29.29 12.12
CA VAL A 225 -13.00 29.74 11.19
C VAL A 225 -12.36 30.62 10.12
N ILE A 226 -12.39 30.17 8.87
CA ILE A 226 -11.91 30.92 7.71
C ILE A 226 -13.12 31.59 7.05
N LYS A 227 -13.04 32.92 6.91
CA LYS A 227 -14.08 33.76 6.29
C LYS A 227 -13.66 34.21 4.92
#